data_ad894f28c1b605c487558e8797a04ce2
#
_entry.id   ad894f28c1b605c487558e8797a04ce2
#
_cell.length_a   1.000
_cell.length_b   1.000
_cell.length_c   1.000
_cell.angle_alpha   90.00
_cell.angle_beta   90.00
_cell.angle_gamma   90.00
#
_symmetry.space_group_name_H-M   'P 1'
#
loop_
_entity.id
_entity.type
_entity.pdbx_description
1 polymer ?
#
loop_
_entity_poly.entity_id
_entity_poly.type
_entity_poly.pdbx_seq_one_letter_code
_entity_poly.pdbx_strand_id
1 'polypeptide(L)'
;YGDRNNRRHARMKYLIHDQGIAWFKQELKANYFSHPIKGMRLEPKAKLEDYLGWHRQVAGKWFVGIPLLCGRLAGDLKRGLRQLVETYQLEVRLTPNQDLLLCNIGTAQRGSVRSALEAMGIEAPEAPPLLARHAIACPALPLCGLAVTEAERILPEVLDRLDAQLR
;
A
#
# COMPACT_ATOMS: atom_id res chain seq x y z
N TYR A 1 -21.81 0.11 18.41
CA TYR A 1 -21.23 0.75 19.62
C TYR A 1 -20.66 2.16 19.36
N GLY A 2 -20.30 2.51 18.13
CA GLY A 2 -19.79 3.85 17.84
C GLY A 2 -20.89 4.92 17.88
N ASP A 3 -20.55 6.12 18.29
CA ASP A 3 -21.47 7.25 18.30
C ASP A 3 -21.89 7.63 16.87
N ARG A 4 -23.15 7.34 16.54
CA ARG A 4 -23.73 7.63 15.21
C ARG A 4 -24.17 9.08 15.05
N ASN A 5 -24.39 9.77 16.14
CA ASN A 5 -24.87 11.15 16.15
C ASN A 5 -23.69 12.15 16.11
N ASN A 6 -22.54 11.77 16.63
CA ASN A 6 -21.33 12.58 16.59
C ASN A 6 -20.21 11.88 15.79
N ARG A 7 -20.15 12.15 14.50
CA ARG A 7 -19.14 11.54 13.60
C ARG A 7 -17.69 11.87 14.00
N ARG A 8 -17.44 12.94 14.73
CA ARG A 8 -16.10 13.27 15.24
C ARG A 8 -15.66 12.29 16.33
N HIS A 9 -16.61 11.68 17.05
CA HIS A 9 -16.41 10.70 18.12
C HIS A 9 -16.74 9.25 17.71
N ALA A 10 -16.98 8.96 16.44
CA ALA A 10 -17.40 7.66 15.96
C ALA A 10 -16.27 6.61 15.82
N ARG A 11 -15.00 7.01 15.99
CA ARG A 11 -13.87 6.10 15.82
C ARG A 11 -13.67 5.19 17.02
N MET A 12 -13.21 3.96 16.78
CA MET A 12 -12.96 2.94 17.82
C MET A 12 -12.07 3.44 18.97
N LYS A 13 -11.11 4.30 18.70
CA LYS A 13 -10.24 4.88 19.75
C LYS A 13 -11.02 5.62 20.85
N TYR A 14 -12.09 6.31 20.49
CA TYR A 14 -12.93 7.00 21.45
C TYR A 14 -13.76 6.01 22.25
N LEU A 15 -14.32 5.00 21.58
CA LEU A 15 -15.06 3.93 22.27
C LEU A 15 -14.18 3.22 23.31
N ILE A 16 -12.94 2.89 22.94
CA ILE A 16 -11.99 2.23 23.87
C ILE A 16 -11.58 3.20 25.00
N HIS A 17 -11.42 4.49 24.71
CA HIS A 17 -11.12 5.48 25.71
C HIS A 17 -12.25 5.59 26.75
N ASP A 18 -13.49 5.65 26.30
CA ASP A 18 -14.66 5.90 27.14
C ASP A 18 -15.08 4.64 27.94
N GLN A 19 -15.02 3.45 27.34
CA GLN A 19 -15.44 2.19 27.93
C GLN A 19 -14.29 1.38 28.55
N GLY A 20 -13.08 1.65 28.14
CA GLY A 20 -11.89 0.91 28.54
C GLY A 20 -11.61 -0.36 27.72
N ILE A 21 -10.34 -0.73 27.69
CA ILE A 21 -9.87 -1.90 26.91
C ILE A 21 -10.39 -3.23 27.47
N ALA A 22 -10.64 -3.31 28.78
CA ALA A 22 -11.19 -4.50 29.42
C ALA A 22 -12.60 -4.79 28.94
N TRP A 23 -13.45 -3.77 28.92
CA TRP A 23 -14.80 -3.84 28.37
C TRP A 23 -14.77 -4.27 26.90
N PHE A 24 -13.92 -3.63 26.08
CA PHE A 24 -13.82 -3.96 24.66
C PHE A 24 -13.46 -5.43 24.42
N LYS A 25 -12.50 -5.97 25.18
CA LYS A 25 -12.12 -7.39 25.11
C LYS A 25 -13.29 -8.32 25.52
N GLN A 26 -14.04 -7.94 26.54
CA GLN A 26 -15.22 -8.70 27.00
C GLN A 26 -16.30 -8.74 25.92
N GLU A 27 -16.63 -7.60 25.31
CA GLU A 27 -17.60 -7.49 24.22
C GLU A 27 -17.20 -8.33 23.00
N LEU A 28 -15.94 -8.27 22.59
CA LEU A 28 -15.42 -9.09 21.50
C LEU A 28 -15.56 -10.58 21.81
N LYS A 29 -15.22 -11.01 23.03
CA LYS A 29 -15.33 -12.40 23.46
C LYS A 29 -16.78 -12.86 23.51
N ALA A 30 -17.68 -12.03 24.02
CA ALA A 30 -19.10 -12.39 24.19
C ALA A 30 -19.83 -12.52 22.84
N ASN A 31 -19.51 -11.67 21.86
CA ASN A 31 -20.32 -11.52 20.66
C ASN A 31 -19.67 -12.05 19.37
N TYR A 32 -18.33 -12.21 19.34
CA TYR A 32 -17.63 -12.48 18.07
C TYR A 32 -16.60 -13.61 18.12
N PHE A 33 -16.07 -13.98 19.29
CA PHE A 33 -15.01 -14.97 19.38
C PHE A 33 -15.36 -16.10 20.36
N SER A 34 -15.39 -17.32 19.85
CA SER A 34 -15.56 -18.54 20.67
C SER A 34 -14.30 -18.94 21.43
N HIS A 35 -13.14 -18.34 21.12
CA HIS A 35 -11.84 -18.68 21.69
C HIS A 35 -11.22 -17.48 22.41
N PRO A 36 -10.33 -17.69 23.40
CA PRO A 36 -9.63 -16.60 24.07
C PRO A 36 -8.80 -15.78 23.07
N ILE A 37 -8.96 -14.44 23.11
CA ILE A 37 -8.12 -13.53 22.35
C ILE A 37 -6.72 -13.55 22.98
N LYS A 38 -5.76 -14.20 22.33
CA LYS A 38 -4.36 -14.17 22.76
C LYS A 38 -3.76 -12.82 22.38
N GLY A 39 -3.03 -12.22 23.31
CA GLY A 39 -2.26 -11.02 23.02
C GLY A 39 -1.24 -11.33 21.92
N MET A 40 -1.20 -10.48 20.89
CA MET A 40 -0.14 -10.55 19.88
C MET A 40 1.15 -10.00 20.48
N ARG A 41 2.22 -10.80 20.47
CA ARG A 41 3.55 -10.30 20.75
C ARG A 41 3.99 -9.49 19.54
N LEU A 42 4.12 -8.19 19.70
CA LEU A 42 4.76 -7.35 18.69
C LEU A 42 6.26 -7.71 18.72
N GLU A 43 6.73 -8.37 17.68
CA GLU A 43 8.17 -8.54 17.50
C GLU A 43 8.78 -7.19 17.11
N PRO A 44 9.75 -6.67 17.87
CA PRO A 44 10.25 -5.30 17.67
C PRO A 44 11.16 -5.12 16.44
N LYS A 45 11.23 -6.09 15.53
CA LYS A 45 12.16 -6.09 14.38
C LYS A 45 11.48 -6.43 13.05
N ALA A 46 10.28 -5.88 12.78
CA ALA A 46 9.78 -5.90 11.42
C ALA A 46 10.70 -5.00 10.56
N LYS A 47 11.49 -5.60 9.67
CA LYS A 47 12.11 -4.84 8.58
C LYS A 47 10.99 -4.29 7.72
N LEU A 48 11.00 -2.99 7.50
CA LEU A 48 10.15 -2.37 6.48
C LEU A 48 10.76 -2.73 5.12
N GLU A 49 10.25 -3.80 4.52
CA GLU A 49 10.61 -4.17 3.16
C GLU A 49 9.67 -3.46 2.19
N ASP A 50 10.20 -2.88 1.14
CA ASP A 50 9.40 -2.20 0.12
C ASP A 50 8.84 -3.16 -0.94
N TYR A 51 9.39 -4.36 -1.05
CA TYR A 51 9.03 -5.38 -2.04
C TYR A 51 9.12 -4.92 -3.51
N LEU A 52 9.79 -3.82 -3.79
CA LEU A 52 9.98 -3.32 -5.15
C LEU A 52 10.92 -4.21 -5.96
N GLY A 53 10.67 -4.28 -7.28
CA GLY A 53 11.45 -5.12 -8.17
C GLY A 53 11.01 -6.58 -8.21
N TRP A 54 11.89 -7.44 -8.74
CA TRP A 54 11.61 -8.83 -9.02
C TRP A 54 12.03 -9.77 -7.89
N HIS A 55 11.07 -10.55 -7.38
CA HIS A 55 11.29 -11.48 -6.28
C HIS A 55 10.74 -12.87 -6.63
N ARG A 56 11.36 -13.90 -6.03
CA ARG A 56 10.86 -15.28 -6.15
C ARG A 56 9.71 -15.53 -5.19
N GLN A 57 8.70 -16.24 -5.68
CA GLN A 57 7.64 -16.82 -4.87
C GLN A 57 7.84 -18.34 -4.74
N VAL A 58 7.04 -18.96 -3.85
CA VAL A 58 6.95 -20.41 -3.76
C VAL A 58 6.52 -21.02 -5.10
N ALA A 59 6.83 -22.31 -5.29
CA ALA A 59 6.49 -23.08 -6.49
C ALA A 59 7.10 -22.53 -7.81
N GLY A 60 8.27 -21.89 -7.73
CA GLY A 60 9.00 -21.41 -8.92
C GLY A 60 8.37 -20.22 -9.64
N LYS A 61 7.38 -19.58 -9.02
CA LYS A 61 6.77 -18.37 -9.54
C LYS A 61 7.55 -17.11 -9.11
N TRP A 62 7.15 -15.98 -9.67
CA TRP A 62 7.73 -14.67 -9.41
C TRP A 62 6.64 -13.67 -9.05
N PHE A 63 7.04 -12.62 -8.35
CA PHE A 63 6.28 -11.38 -8.30
C PHE A 63 7.18 -10.20 -8.65
N VAL A 64 6.57 -9.12 -9.08
CA VAL A 64 7.23 -7.83 -9.29
C VAL A 64 6.48 -6.76 -8.51
N GLY A 65 7.23 -6.01 -7.69
CA GLY A 65 6.73 -4.81 -7.03
C GLY A 65 6.94 -3.59 -7.91
N ILE A 66 5.89 -2.81 -8.11
CA ILE A 66 5.85 -1.65 -8.98
C ILE A 66 5.64 -0.41 -8.11
N PRO A 67 6.58 0.54 -8.12
CA PRO A 67 6.41 1.80 -7.40
C PRO A 67 5.29 2.63 -8.04
N LEU A 68 4.38 3.12 -7.22
CA LEU A 68 3.32 4.02 -7.64
C LEU A 68 3.37 5.30 -6.82
N LEU A 69 3.79 6.40 -7.45
CA LEU A 69 3.87 7.68 -6.75
C LEU A 69 2.50 8.06 -6.16
N CYS A 70 2.46 8.23 -4.83
CA CYS A 70 1.24 8.50 -4.06
C CYS A 70 0.13 7.44 -4.25
N GLY A 71 0.45 6.23 -4.70
CA GLY A 71 -0.53 5.18 -4.98
C GLY A 71 -1.48 5.49 -6.13
N ARG A 72 -1.15 6.47 -6.98
CA ARG A 72 -2.03 6.87 -8.09
C ARG A 72 -1.83 6.00 -9.31
N LEU A 73 -2.93 5.41 -9.73
CA LEU A 73 -3.00 4.60 -10.94
C LEU A 73 -4.11 5.10 -11.85
N ALA A 74 -3.74 5.76 -12.94
CA ALA A 74 -4.68 6.40 -13.86
C ALA A 74 -4.22 6.28 -15.33
N GLY A 75 -5.06 6.71 -16.25
CA GLY A 75 -4.73 6.85 -17.67
C GLY A 75 -4.26 5.55 -18.34
N ASP A 76 -3.23 5.68 -19.18
CA ASP A 76 -2.68 4.58 -19.97
C ASP A 76 -2.00 3.53 -19.12
N LEU A 77 -1.32 3.93 -18.06
CA LEU A 77 -0.70 3.00 -17.10
C LEU A 77 -1.74 2.05 -16.49
N LYS A 78 -2.88 2.59 -16.05
CA LYS A 78 -3.98 1.76 -15.51
C LYS A 78 -4.50 0.77 -16.55
N ARG A 79 -4.70 1.23 -17.80
CA ARG A 79 -5.19 0.36 -18.89
C ARG A 79 -4.19 -0.72 -19.24
N GLY A 80 -2.92 -0.37 -19.35
CA GLY A 80 -1.84 -1.30 -19.66
C GLY A 80 -1.65 -2.36 -18.58
N LEU A 81 -1.61 -1.96 -17.30
CA LEU A 81 -1.51 -2.91 -16.19
C LEU A 81 -2.74 -3.82 -16.11
N ARG A 82 -3.95 -3.30 -16.34
CA ARG A 82 -5.15 -4.14 -16.42
C ARG A 82 -5.04 -5.19 -17.52
N GLN A 83 -4.67 -4.79 -18.73
CA GLN A 83 -4.49 -5.69 -19.85
C GLN A 83 -3.42 -6.77 -19.54
N LEU A 84 -2.31 -6.37 -18.92
CA LEU A 84 -1.25 -7.28 -18.49
C LEU A 84 -1.77 -8.33 -17.50
N VAL A 85 -2.51 -7.89 -16.48
CA VAL A 85 -3.13 -8.77 -15.48
C VAL A 85 -4.11 -9.75 -16.13
N GLU A 86 -4.97 -9.27 -17.00
CA GLU A 86 -5.96 -10.11 -17.71
C GLU A 86 -5.27 -11.11 -18.67
N THR A 87 -4.23 -10.68 -19.40
CA THR A 87 -3.51 -11.54 -20.36
C THR A 87 -2.77 -12.68 -19.68
N TYR A 88 -2.09 -12.42 -18.59
CA TYR A 88 -1.26 -13.41 -17.89
C TYR A 88 -1.91 -14.02 -16.65
N GLN A 89 -3.19 -13.65 -16.37
CA GLN A 89 -3.96 -14.10 -15.20
C GLN A 89 -3.19 -13.89 -13.87
N LEU A 90 -2.63 -12.69 -13.71
CA LEU A 90 -1.83 -12.34 -12.56
C LEU A 90 -2.70 -11.96 -11.35
N GLU A 91 -2.20 -12.22 -10.16
CA GLU A 91 -2.79 -11.73 -8.92
C GLU A 91 -2.22 -10.33 -8.60
N VAL A 92 -3.08 -9.42 -8.21
CA VAL A 92 -2.70 -8.05 -7.81
C VAL A 92 -2.79 -7.91 -6.31
N ARG A 93 -1.74 -7.35 -5.69
CA ARG A 93 -1.73 -6.99 -4.26
C ARG A 93 -1.31 -5.55 -4.09
N LEU A 94 -1.87 -4.89 -3.08
CA LEU A 94 -1.49 -3.54 -2.69
C LEU A 94 -0.58 -3.62 -1.46
N THR A 95 0.37 -2.71 -1.37
CA THR A 95 1.27 -2.62 -0.22
C THR A 95 0.89 -1.46 0.69
N PRO A 96 1.31 -1.48 1.97
CA PRO A 96 1.16 -0.33 2.87
C PRO A 96 1.89 0.93 2.39
N ASN A 97 2.90 0.78 1.53
CA ASN A 97 3.68 1.88 0.95
C ASN A 97 3.02 2.50 -0.29
N GLN A 98 1.76 2.16 -0.56
CA GLN A 98 1.00 2.64 -1.72
C GLN A 98 1.49 2.07 -3.06
N ASP A 99 2.29 1.00 -3.05
CA ASP A 99 2.79 0.33 -4.24
C ASP A 99 1.90 -0.85 -4.65
N LEU A 100 2.18 -1.42 -5.83
CA LEU A 100 1.44 -2.53 -6.41
C LEU A 100 2.35 -3.73 -6.65
N LEU A 101 1.89 -4.91 -6.27
CA LEU A 101 2.56 -6.17 -6.60
C LEU A 101 1.76 -6.92 -7.66
N LEU A 102 2.45 -7.35 -8.72
CA LEU A 102 1.93 -8.34 -9.66
C LEU A 102 2.52 -9.70 -9.30
N CYS A 103 1.68 -10.62 -8.88
CA CYS A 103 2.07 -11.91 -8.33
C CYS A 103 1.70 -13.07 -9.25
N ASN A 104 2.24 -14.25 -8.93
CA ASN A 104 1.98 -15.50 -9.64
C ASN A 104 2.52 -15.55 -11.07
N ILE A 105 3.55 -14.77 -11.38
CA ILE A 105 4.19 -14.74 -12.71
C ILE A 105 4.99 -16.04 -12.90
N GLY A 106 4.63 -16.82 -13.91
CA GLY A 106 5.38 -18.01 -14.30
C GLY A 106 6.77 -17.65 -14.84
N THR A 107 7.76 -18.52 -14.64
CA THR A 107 9.13 -18.27 -15.13
C THR A 107 9.17 -17.99 -16.63
N ALA A 108 8.39 -18.71 -17.43
CA ALA A 108 8.30 -18.50 -18.89
C ALA A 108 7.66 -17.14 -19.25
N GLN A 109 6.77 -16.62 -18.41
CA GLN A 109 6.07 -15.34 -18.64
C GLN A 109 6.90 -14.12 -18.23
N ARG A 110 7.93 -14.32 -17.38
CA ARG A 110 8.71 -13.22 -16.77
C ARG A 110 9.27 -12.25 -17.80
N GLY A 111 9.84 -12.75 -18.90
CA GLY A 111 10.40 -11.91 -19.97
C GLY A 111 9.32 -11.01 -20.60
N SER A 112 8.20 -11.60 -21.01
CA SER A 112 7.09 -10.87 -21.64
C SER A 112 6.46 -9.84 -20.70
N VAL A 113 6.29 -10.19 -19.41
CA VAL A 113 5.78 -9.26 -18.40
C VAL A 113 6.76 -8.11 -18.21
N ARG A 114 8.08 -8.36 -18.16
CA ARG A 114 9.11 -7.33 -18.08
C ARG A 114 9.02 -6.36 -19.25
N SER A 115 9.03 -6.87 -20.49
CA SER A 115 8.95 -6.01 -21.68
C SER A 115 7.66 -5.20 -21.73
N ALA A 116 6.54 -5.74 -21.27
CA ALA A 116 5.29 -5.00 -21.19
C ALA A 116 5.36 -3.87 -20.13
N LEU A 117 6.02 -4.08 -19.00
CA LEU A 117 6.25 -3.03 -17.99
C LEU A 117 7.16 -1.93 -18.52
N GLU A 118 8.26 -2.29 -19.19
CA GLU A 118 9.18 -1.36 -19.84
C GLU A 118 8.47 -0.49 -20.88
N ALA A 119 7.60 -1.07 -21.70
CA ALA A 119 6.78 -0.34 -22.66
C ALA A 119 5.78 0.63 -22.01
N MET A 120 5.47 0.46 -20.74
CA MET A 120 4.66 1.38 -19.93
C MET A 120 5.50 2.41 -19.14
N GLY A 121 6.82 2.45 -19.36
CA GLY A 121 7.76 3.34 -18.66
C GLY A 121 8.21 2.83 -17.27
N ILE A 122 7.99 1.55 -16.96
CA ILE A 122 8.46 0.92 -15.72
C ILE A 122 9.70 0.08 -16.04
N GLU A 123 10.86 0.74 -16.15
CA GLU A 123 12.09 0.09 -16.62
C GLU A 123 12.83 -0.66 -15.51
N ALA A 124 12.95 -0.03 -14.33
CA ALA A 124 13.69 -0.59 -13.21
C ALA A 124 12.89 -0.43 -11.90
N PRO A 125 11.84 -1.21 -11.68
CA PRO A 125 10.99 -1.06 -10.50
C PRO A 125 11.75 -1.29 -9.18
N GLU A 126 12.90 -1.96 -9.21
CA GLU A 126 13.79 -2.16 -8.06
C GLU A 126 14.64 -0.94 -7.70
N ALA A 127 14.74 0.05 -8.58
CA ALA A 127 15.63 1.19 -8.43
C ALA A 127 14.94 2.56 -8.52
N PRO A 128 13.79 2.79 -7.86
CA PRO A 128 13.26 4.15 -7.75
C PRO A 128 14.24 5.02 -6.95
N PRO A 129 14.23 6.35 -7.13
CA PRO A 129 14.98 7.25 -6.28
C PRO A 129 14.75 6.95 -4.79
N LEU A 130 15.81 6.99 -3.98
CA LEU A 130 15.77 6.58 -2.56
C LEU A 130 14.65 7.29 -1.79
N LEU A 131 14.48 8.58 -2.04
CA LEU A 131 13.42 9.37 -1.40
C LEU A 131 12.02 8.93 -1.83
N ALA A 132 11.82 8.63 -3.10
CA ALA A 132 10.52 8.18 -3.62
C ALA A 132 10.10 6.82 -3.06
N ARG A 133 11.06 5.96 -2.72
CA ARG A 133 10.84 4.61 -2.17
C ARG A 133 10.03 4.60 -0.87
N HIS A 134 10.18 5.64 -0.05
CA HIS A 134 9.54 5.74 1.27
C HIS A 134 8.59 6.94 1.38
N ALA A 135 8.40 7.68 0.30
CA ALA A 135 7.53 8.85 0.30
C ALA A 135 6.07 8.44 0.17
N ILE A 136 5.27 8.82 1.14
CA ILE A 136 3.83 8.54 1.20
C ILE A 136 3.10 9.85 1.45
N ALA A 137 2.04 10.10 0.70
CA ALA A 137 1.16 11.23 0.92
C ALA A 137 -0.31 10.82 1.03
N CYS A 138 -1.06 11.55 1.83
CA CYS A 138 -2.51 11.42 1.82
C CYS A 138 -3.10 12.24 0.66
N PRO A 139 -4.34 11.94 0.22
CA PRO A 139 -4.99 12.69 -0.87
C PRO A 139 -5.11 14.20 -0.63
N ALA A 140 -5.27 14.63 0.62
CA ALA A 140 -5.39 16.03 1.04
C ALA A 140 -6.38 16.86 0.18
N LEU A 141 -6.11 18.15 -0.04
CA LEU A 141 -6.96 18.99 -0.91
C LEU A 141 -6.78 18.59 -2.39
N PRO A 142 -7.84 18.68 -3.23
CA PRO A 142 -9.21 19.07 -2.90
C PRO A 142 -10.12 17.92 -2.45
N LEU A 143 -9.58 16.68 -2.35
CA LEU A 143 -10.38 15.46 -2.15
C LEU A 143 -10.78 15.23 -0.69
N CYS A 144 -10.00 15.72 0.25
CA CYS A 144 -10.24 15.54 1.67
C CYS A 144 -10.85 16.81 2.30
N GLY A 145 -12.11 16.75 2.68
CA GLY A 145 -12.79 17.86 3.34
C GLY A 145 -12.26 18.23 4.74
N LEU A 146 -11.31 17.47 5.28
CA LEU A 146 -10.64 17.74 6.56
C LEU A 146 -9.23 18.32 6.37
N ALA A 147 -8.73 18.35 5.15
CA ALA A 147 -7.39 18.86 4.86
C ALA A 147 -7.40 20.39 4.82
N VAL A 148 -6.33 20.98 5.32
CA VAL A 148 -6.08 22.43 5.26
C VAL A 148 -4.99 22.81 4.27
N THR A 149 -4.23 21.79 3.76
CA THR A 149 -3.16 21.96 2.78
C THR A 149 -3.22 20.86 1.72
N GLU A 150 -2.45 21.03 0.67
CA GLU A 150 -2.15 19.96 -0.28
C GLU A 150 -1.07 19.02 0.31
N ALA A 151 -1.00 17.79 -0.19
CA ALA A 151 0.07 16.86 0.11
C ALA A 151 0.42 16.03 -1.13
N GLU A 152 -0.47 15.19 -1.62
CA GLU A 152 -0.24 14.29 -2.75
C GLU A 152 0.23 15.02 -4.01
N ARG A 153 -0.38 16.15 -4.35
CA ARG A 153 -0.04 16.88 -5.60
C ARG A 153 1.26 17.64 -5.54
N ILE A 154 1.72 17.99 -4.33
CA ILE A 154 2.99 18.69 -4.11
C ILE A 154 4.15 17.71 -3.94
N LEU A 155 3.90 16.48 -3.47
CA LEU A 155 4.94 15.52 -3.15
C LEU A 155 5.94 15.28 -4.30
N PRO A 156 5.55 15.14 -5.58
CA PRO A 156 6.51 14.98 -6.68
C PRO A 156 7.54 16.10 -6.73
N GLU A 157 7.09 17.36 -6.69
CA GLU A 157 7.96 18.54 -6.74
C GLU A 157 8.92 18.61 -5.53
N VAL A 158 8.41 18.24 -4.35
CA VAL A 158 9.23 18.18 -3.12
C VAL A 158 10.33 17.14 -3.26
N LEU A 159 9.99 15.95 -3.80
CA LEU A 159 10.97 14.88 -4.01
C LEU A 159 12.04 15.28 -5.01
N ASP A 160 11.67 15.90 -6.13
CA ASP A 160 12.62 16.36 -7.15
C ASP A 160 13.59 17.41 -6.59
N ARG A 161 13.07 18.37 -5.81
CA ARG A 161 13.90 19.39 -5.16
C ARG A 161 14.86 18.79 -4.11
N LEU A 162 14.37 17.84 -3.31
CA LEU A 162 15.21 17.18 -2.31
C LEU A 162 16.27 16.30 -2.95
N ASP A 163 15.92 15.54 -3.99
CA ASP A 163 16.88 14.69 -4.70
C ASP A 163 18.00 15.53 -5.35
N ALA A 164 17.66 16.69 -5.91
CA ALA A 164 18.63 17.63 -6.46
C ALA A 164 19.57 18.24 -5.41
N GLN A 165 19.15 18.37 -4.15
CA GLN A 165 19.97 18.94 -3.08
C GLN A 165 20.83 17.89 -2.36
N LEU A 166 20.45 16.62 -2.43
CA LEU A 166 21.11 15.52 -1.72
C LEU A 166 22.14 14.77 -2.59
N ARG A 167 22.18 15.05 -3.88
CA ARG A 167 23.21 14.55 -4.82
C ARG A 167 24.42 15.47 -4.85
#